data_48dd4a709502cc94c2944f1520255fea
#
_entry.id   48dd4a709502cc94c2944f1520255fea
#
_cell.length_a   1.000
_cell.length_b   1.000
_cell.length_c   1.000
_cell.angle_alpha   90.00
_cell.angle_beta   90.00
_cell.angle_gamma   90.00
#
_symmetry.space_group_name_H-M   'P 1'
#
loop_
_entity.id
_entity.type
_entity.pdbx_description
1 polymer ?
#
loop_
_entity_poly.entity_id
_entity_poly.type
_entity_poly.pdbx_seq_one_letter_code
_entity_poly.pdbx_strand_id
1 'polypeptide(L)'
;MKKAIVFVCFFAGAACFISAGLYINKQNAGLGEYVEEPVTKVKSPELLSEINMTQYVSLPASFSDIDITEDLDNIEVTEDNVDDVMYDQLKSTASHLGALDADGESMICDYTITQDNTVQEVKTNYMMGYSSTSKIYDENVFDALTGAAIGVPVHIENVSFNGYDNATVDITISNIFKMPYPVTDDYVSQNTEYDSVFNMRQALMNDSNGKAKEIARTHTINSLIDTMMSQTTFIKLPESLIMKELETLQKNDPNTTYDEAKHSLYKIFFIASVIKNYDVATKTDMEKRYAKLDPSETEGLSEYEIERKKYLLFEEDVVTCIYKKVQISNEAATEEPANTPLEETDNTDSEQE
;
A
#
# COMPACT_ATOMS: atom_id res chain seq x y z
N MET A 1 -37.55 -2.51 -7.79
CA MET A 1 -37.67 -3.92 -7.34
C MET A 1 -36.38 -4.74 -7.44
N LYS A 2 -35.34 -4.34 -8.22
CA LYS A 2 -34.08 -5.12 -8.34
C LYS A 2 -33.11 -4.93 -7.17
N LYS A 3 -33.17 -3.82 -6.43
CA LYS A 3 -32.25 -3.55 -5.27
C LYS A 3 -32.59 -4.34 -4.00
N ALA A 4 -33.81 -4.81 -3.85
CA ALA A 4 -34.22 -5.61 -2.67
C ALA A 4 -33.74 -7.06 -2.72
N ILE A 5 -33.49 -7.62 -3.92
CA ILE A 5 -33.09 -9.02 -4.09
C ILE A 5 -31.60 -9.23 -3.73
N VAL A 6 -30.75 -8.25 -3.98
CA VAL A 6 -29.31 -8.33 -3.64
C VAL A 6 -29.09 -8.31 -2.13
N PHE A 7 -29.89 -7.53 -1.39
CA PHE A 7 -29.80 -7.46 0.08
C PHE A 7 -30.24 -8.76 0.77
N VAL A 8 -31.22 -9.47 0.21
CA VAL A 8 -31.72 -10.74 0.76
C VAL A 8 -30.72 -11.88 0.55
N CYS A 9 -29.96 -11.88 -0.57
CA CYS A 9 -28.92 -12.88 -0.81
C CYS A 9 -27.71 -12.75 0.13
N PHE A 10 -27.36 -11.53 0.53
CA PHE A 10 -26.23 -11.31 1.45
C PHE A 10 -26.56 -11.78 2.88
N PHE A 11 -27.81 -11.57 3.35
CA PHE A 11 -28.24 -12.07 4.65
C PHE A 11 -28.46 -13.60 4.66
N ALA A 12 -28.88 -14.19 3.55
CA ALA A 12 -29.02 -15.64 3.43
C ALA A 12 -27.65 -16.37 3.45
N GLY A 13 -26.61 -15.77 2.83
CA GLY A 13 -25.24 -16.30 2.86
C GLY A 13 -24.65 -16.33 4.28
N ALA A 14 -24.78 -15.25 5.04
CA ALA A 14 -24.31 -15.17 6.43
C ALA A 14 -25.04 -16.13 7.36
N ALA A 15 -26.36 -16.31 7.18
CA ALA A 15 -27.16 -17.27 7.96
C ALA A 15 -26.78 -18.73 7.67
N CYS A 16 -26.41 -19.06 6.41
CA CYS A 16 -25.97 -20.41 6.04
C CYS A 16 -24.60 -20.78 6.66
N PHE A 17 -23.68 -19.82 6.79
CA PHE A 17 -22.38 -20.09 7.43
C PHE A 17 -22.51 -20.29 8.95
N ILE A 18 -23.41 -19.57 9.61
CA ILE A 18 -23.70 -19.74 11.04
C ILE A 18 -24.39 -21.08 11.29
N SER A 19 -25.34 -21.47 10.44
CA SER A 19 -26.04 -22.75 10.58
C SER A 19 -25.17 -23.96 10.24
N ALA A 20 -24.24 -23.84 9.26
CA ALA A 20 -23.29 -24.90 8.94
C ALA A 20 -22.30 -25.14 10.06
N GLY A 21 -21.78 -24.06 10.68
CA GLY A 21 -20.88 -24.14 11.84
C GLY A 21 -21.54 -24.80 13.06
N LEU A 22 -22.82 -24.49 13.31
CA LEU A 22 -23.60 -25.09 14.37
C LEU A 22 -23.96 -26.56 14.08
N TYR A 23 -24.19 -26.93 12.81
CA TYR A 23 -24.52 -28.30 12.41
C TYR A 23 -23.28 -29.22 12.51
N ILE A 24 -22.09 -28.77 12.13
CA ILE A 24 -20.83 -29.52 12.25
C ILE A 24 -20.49 -29.73 13.73
N ASN A 25 -20.73 -28.75 14.60
CA ASN A 25 -20.50 -28.89 16.02
C ASN A 25 -21.49 -29.86 16.70
N LYS A 26 -22.73 -29.97 16.20
CA LYS A 26 -23.72 -30.92 16.71
C LYS A 26 -23.44 -32.37 16.32
N GLN A 27 -22.79 -32.64 15.19
CA GLN A 27 -22.46 -34.01 14.80
C GLN A 27 -21.22 -34.56 15.54
N ASN A 28 -20.35 -33.70 16.05
CA ASN A 28 -19.16 -34.09 16.83
C ASN A 28 -19.43 -34.14 18.34
N ALA A 29 -20.59 -33.72 18.82
CA ALA A 29 -20.96 -33.73 20.24
C ALA A 29 -21.79 -34.98 20.65
N GLY A 30 -21.24 -36.15 20.37
CA GLY A 30 -21.68 -37.36 21.03
C GLY A 30 -20.88 -37.54 22.32
N LEU A 31 -21.52 -37.22 23.46
CA LEU A 31 -21.13 -37.48 24.86
C LEU A 31 -20.67 -36.21 25.64
N GLY A 32 -21.60 -35.66 26.38
CA GLY A 32 -21.35 -34.67 27.44
C GLY A 32 -22.35 -33.53 27.42
N GLU A 33 -22.99 -33.28 28.54
CA GLU A 33 -23.85 -32.14 28.77
C GLU A 33 -23.07 -30.86 28.47
N TYR A 34 -23.44 -30.17 27.36
CA TYR A 34 -22.79 -28.92 26.98
C TYR A 34 -23.31 -27.81 27.87
N VAL A 35 -22.51 -27.42 28.85
CA VAL A 35 -22.74 -26.16 29.58
C VAL A 35 -22.41 -25.05 28.60
N GLU A 36 -23.41 -24.33 28.08
CA GLU A 36 -23.19 -23.05 27.37
C GLU A 36 -22.51 -22.11 28.33
N GLU A 37 -21.16 -22.00 28.20
CA GLU A 37 -20.50 -20.85 28.78
C GLU A 37 -21.08 -19.60 28.13
N PRO A 38 -21.43 -18.57 28.92
CA PRO A 38 -21.94 -17.34 28.34
C PRO A 38 -20.87 -16.80 27.41
N VAL A 39 -21.17 -16.80 26.10
CA VAL A 39 -20.34 -16.11 25.12
C VAL A 39 -20.34 -14.65 25.52
N THR A 40 -19.31 -14.26 26.26
CA THR A 40 -19.03 -12.85 26.51
C THR A 40 -18.83 -12.26 25.11
N LYS A 41 -19.79 -11.45 24.66
CA LYS A 41 -19.65 -10.68 23.43
C LYS A 41 -18.45 -9.79 23.63
N VAL A 42 -17.27 -10.21 23.14
CA VAL A 42 -16.09 -9.37 23.10
C VAL A 42 -16.50 -8.17 22.25
N LYS A 43 -16.57 -7.00 22.88
CA LYS A 43 -16.87 -5.76 22.18
C LYS A 43 -15.88 -5.61 21.02
N SER A 44 -16.37 -5.43 19.82
CA SER A 44 -15.51 -5.15 18.67
C SER A 44 -14.80 -3.84 18.91
N PRO A 45 -13.47 -3.76 18.68
CA PRO A 45 -12.71 -2.52 18.89
C PRO A 45 -13.21 -1.42 17.95
N GLU A 46 -13.34 -0.22 18.49
CA GLU A 46 -13.71 0.99 17.76
C GLU A 46 -12.59 2.02 17.70
N LEU A 47 -11.60 1.88 18.58
CA LEU A 47 -10.41 2.74 18.68
C LEU A 47 -9.13 1.92 18.53
N LEU A 48 -8.08 2.55 18.04
CA LEU A 48 -6.76 1.93 17.88
C LEU A 48 -6.14 1.61 19.26
N SER A 49 -6.44 2.41 20.28
CA SER A 49 -5.98 2.22 21.65
C SER A 49 -6.61 1.01 22.36
N GLU A 50 -7.74 0.49 21.86
CA GLU A 50 -8.43 -0.67 22.45
C GLU A 50 -7.73 -2.00 22.14
N ILE A 51 -6.75 -2.00 21.23
CA ILE A 51 -6.03 -3.20 20.78
C ILE A 51 -4.52 -3.04 20.86
N ASN A 52 -3.83 -4.16 20.89
CA ASN A 52 -2.39 -4.18 20.71
C ASN A 52 -2.05 -4.40 19.22
N MET A 53 -1.88 -3.32 18.46
CA MET A 53 -1.65 -3.36 17.01
C MET A 53 -0.45 -4.23 16.61
N THR A 54 0.60 -4.30 17.45
CA THR A 54 1.80 -5.10 17.14
C THR A 54 1.55 -6.62 17.12
N GLN A 55 0.41 -7.09 17.62
CA GLN A 55 0.03 -8.50 17.51
C GLN A 55 -0.51 -8.88 16.11
N TYR A 56 -0.83 -7.89 15.30
CA TYR A 56 -1.35 -8.07 13.94
C TYR A 56 -0.28 -7.91 12.86
N VAL A 57 0.96 -7.58 13.26
CA VAL A 57 2.06 -7.28 12.35
C VAL A 57 3.30 -8.05 12.77
N SER A 58 3.87 -8.82 11.86
CA SER A 58 5.17 -9.46 12.02
C SER A 58 6.17 -8.79 11.07
N LEU A 59 7.02 -7.94 11.62
CA LEU A 59 8.09 -7.29 10.87
C LEU A 59 9.15 -8.34 10.48
N PRO A 60 9.81 -8.24 9.32
CA PRO A 60 10.94 -9.09 8.97
C PRO A 60 12.12 -8.85 9.93
N ALA A 61 13.04 -9.81 10.01
CA ALA A 61 14.26 -9.67 10.82
C ALA A 61 15.15 -8.52 10.33
N SER A 62 15.15 -8.29 9.01
CA SER A 62 15.76 -7.14 8.35
C SER A 62 14.93 -6.80 7.11
N PHE A 63 14.89 -5.53 6.73
CA PHE A 63 14.33 -5.12 5.45
C PHE A 63 15.42 -5.19 4.40
N SER A 64 15.15 -5.84 3.25
CA SER A 64 16.05 -5.92 2.09
C SER A 64 15.53 -5.02 0.97
N ASP A 65 16.42 -4.74 0.01
CA ASP A 65 16.09 -4.04 -1.24
C ASP A 65 15.42 -2.67 -1.06
N ILE A 66 15.69 -2.03 0.09
CA ILE A 66 15.30 -0.66 0.34
C ILE A 66 16.47 0.21 -0.11
N ASP A 67 16.41 0.65 -1.35
CA ASP A 67 17.36 1.61 -1.87
C ASP A 67 16.86 3.03 -1.55
N ILE A 68 17.37 3.58 -0.47
CA ILE A 68 17.18 4.99 -0.17
C ILE A 68 18.50 5.69 -0.52
N THR A 69 18.67 6.00 -1.79
CA THR A 69 19.79 6.79 -2.29
C THR A 69 19.55 8.28 -2.07
N GLU A 70 18.32 8.69 -1.77
CA GLU A 70 17.95 10.08 -1.62
C GLU A 70 17.93 10.52 -0.15
N ASP A 71 18.52 11.65 0.11
CA ASP A 71 18.37 12.37 1.38
C ASP A 71 16.96 12.93 1.45
N LEU A 72 16.09 12.35 2.31
CA LEU A 72 14.71 12.76 2.46
C LEU A 72 14.53 14.24 2.81
N ASP A 73 15.58 14.87 3.39
CA ASP A 73 15.58 16.30 3.69
C ASP A 73 15.84 17.18 2.46
N ASN A 74 16.43 16.61 1.39
CA ASN A 74 16.86 17.33 0.21
C ASN A 74 16.26 16.76 -1.09
N ILE A 75 15.09 16.15 -1.05
CA ILE A 75 14.41 15.70 -2.26
C ILE A 75 14.16 16.87 -3.19
N GLU A 76 14.59 16.73 -4.44
CA GLU A 76 14.37 17.70 -5.51
C GLU A 76 13.47 17.09 -6.58
N VAL A 77 12.67 17.95 -7.24
CA VAL A 77 11.92 17.55 -8.42
C VAL A 77 12.86 17.61 -9.62
N THR A 78 13.12 16.44 -10.20
CA THR A 78 14.05 16.23 -11.32
C THR A 78 13.31 15.65 -12.52
N GLU A 79 13.99 15.49 -13.65
CA GLU A 79 13.41 14.82 -14.84
C GLU A 79 12.98 13.37 -14.53
N ASP A 80 13.62 12.71 -13.55
CA ASP A 80 13.36 11.30 -13.22
C ASP A 80 12.08 11.10 -12.38
N ASN A 81 11.68 12.10 -11.57
CA ASN A 81 10.52 12.00 -10.66
C ASN A 81 9.40 13.01 -10.93
N VAL A 82 9.60 13.96 -11.85
CA VAL A 82 8.60 15.02 -12.12
C VAL A 82 7.28 14.48 -12.62
N ASP A 83 7.29 13.34 -13.31
CA ASP A 83 6.04 12.71 -13.78
C ASP A 83 5.20 12.19 -12.61
N ASP A 84 5.83 11.55 -11.62
CA ASP A 84 5.15 11.08 -10.42
C ASP A 84 4.53 12.25 -9.64
N VAL A 85 5.28 13.35 -9.48
CA VAL A 85 4.80 14.58 -8.84
C VAL A 85 3.62 15.18 -9.62
N MET A 86 3.72 15.23 -10.94
CA MET A 86 2.65 15.71 -11.81
C MET A 86 1.39 14.85 -11.70
N TYR A 87 1.54 13.52 -11.75
CA TYR A 87 0.42 12.60 -11.61
C TYR A 87 -0.23 12.70 -10.24
N ASP A 88 0.54 12.79 -9.17
CA ASP A 88 0.00 12.94 -7.82
C ASP A 88 -0.77 14.25 -7.65
N GLN A 89 -0.27 15.34 -8.22
CA GLN A 89 -0.98 16.61 -8.23
C GLN A 89 -2.30 16.52 -9.02
N LEU A 90 -2.28 15.91 -10.20
CA LEU A 90 -3.46 15.78 -11.05
C LEU A 90 -4.50 14.82 -10.46
N LYS A 91 -4.07 13.68 -9.89
CA LYS A 91 -4.96 12.73 -9.20
C LYS A 91 -5.72 13.39 -8.06
N SER A 92 -5.08 14.31 -7.32
CA SER A 92 -5.72 15.00 -6.21
C SER A 92 -6.95 15.82 -6.61
N THR A 93 -7.10 16.15 -7.89
CA THR A 93 -8.21 16.94 -8.45
C THR A 93 -9.08 16.17 -9.43
N ALA A 94 -8.65 14.98 -9.87
CA ALA A 94 -9.39 14.14 -10.80
C ALA A 94 -10.65 13.54 -10.14
N SER A 95 -11.72 13.40 -10.93
CA SER A 95 -12.92 12.71 -10.46
C SER A 95 -12.67 11.21 -10.39
N HIS A 96 -13.09 10.57 -9.29
CA HIS A 96 -13.07 9.12 -9.14
C HIS A 96 -14.28 8.47 -9.80
N LEU A 97 -14.08 7.27 -10.34
CA LEU A 97 -15.10 6.49 -11.02
C LEU A 97 -15.27 5.13 -10.36
N GLY A 98 -16.45 4.53 -10.48
CA GLY A 98 -16.76 3.22 -9.88
C GLY A 98 -16.45 2.02 -10.78
N ALA A 99 -16.27 2.24 -12.07
CA ALA A 99 -15.90 1.21 -13.05
C ALA A 99 -15.17 1.87 -14.23
N LEU A 100 -14.27 1.12 -14.85
CA LEU A 100 -13.54 1.53 -16.06
C LEU A 100 -14.43 1.30 -17.28
N ASP A 101 -14.72 2.33 -18.08
CA ASP A 101 -15.66 2.19 -19.20
C ASP A 101 -15.29 2.98 -20.47
N ALA A 102 -14.35 3.92 -20.42
CA ALA A 102 -14.05 4.79 -21.55
C ALA A 102 -12.57 5.19 -21.69
N ASP A 103 -12.19 5.55 -22.92
CA ASP A 103 -10.91 6.20 -23.20
C ASP A 103 -10.76 7.50 -22.37
N GLY A 104 -9.57 7.79 -21.94
CA GLY A 104 -9.28 8.96 -21.12
C GLY A 104 -9.46 8.70 -19.62
N GLU A 105 -9.62 7.45 -19.25
CA GLU A 105 -9.60 7.01 -17.86
C GLU A 105 -8.27 6.34 -17.52
N SER A 106 -7.90 6.40 -16.26
CA SER A 106 -6.75 5.69 -15.72
C SER A 106 -7.12 4.98 -14.43
N MET A 107 -6.32 4.02 -14.04
CA MET A 107 -6.55 3.23 -12.85
C MET A 107 -5.26 3.00 -12.08
N ILE A 108 -5.41 2.81 -10.79
CA ILE A 108 -4.38 2.19 -9.95
C ILE A 108 -4.81 0.75 -9.71
N CYS A 109 -3.89 -0.18 -9.88
CA CYS A 109 -4.15 -1.60 -9.72
C CYS A 109 -2.97 -2.36 -9.13
N ASP A 110 -3.28 -3.51 -8.57
CA ASP A 110 -2.31 -4.54 -8.27
C ASP A 110 -2.38 -5.59 -9.39
N TYR A 111 -1.24 -6.10 -9.83
CA TYR A 111 -1.23 -7.18 -10.78
C TYR A 111 -0.18 -8.25 -10.48
N THR A 112 -0.46 -9.45 -10.96
CA THR A 112 0.47 -10.58 -10.96
C THR A 112 0.55 -11.15 -12.37
N ILE A 113 1.77 -11.26 -12.89
CA ILE A 113 2.04 -11.92 -14.18
C ILE A 113 2.55 -13.33 -13.91
N THR A 114 1.91 -14.30 -14.53
CA THR A 114 2.31 -15.72 -14.49
C THR A 114 2.58 -16.19 -15.91
N GLN A 115 3.74 -16.81 -16.14
CA GLN A 115 4.10 -17.46 -17.41
C GLN A 115 4.67 -18.84 -17.11
N ASP A 116 4.28 -19.87 -17.87
CA ASP A 116 4.69 -21.26 -17.67
C ASP A 116 4.48 -21.76 -16.22
N ASN A 117 3.36 -21.40 -15.60
CA ASN A 117 3.01 -21.69 -14.21
C ASN A 117 3.99 -21.10 -13.16
N THR A 118 4.78 -20.11 -13.54
CA THR A 118 5.72 -19.45 -12.65
C THR A 118 5.36 -17.96 -12.59
N VAL A 119 5.25 -17.39 -11.37
CA VAL A 119 5.09 -15.97 -11.18
C VAL A 119 6.34 -15.26 -11.64
N GLN A 120 6.19 -14.35 -12.60
CA GLN A 120 7.29 -13.59 -13.19
C GLN A 120 7.38 -12.19 -12.58
N GLU A 121 6.25 -11.55 -12.34
CA GLU A 121 6.19 -10.20 -11.81
C GLU A 121 4.96 -10.03 -10.93
N VAL A 122 5.13 -9.28 -9.84
CA VAL A 122 4.04 -8.78 -8.98
C VAL A 122 4.27 -7.30 -8.80
N LYS A 123 3.25 -6.50 -9.06
CA LYS A 123 3.26 -5.06 -8.79
C LYS A 123 2.04 -4.69 -7.98
N THR A 124 2.25 -3.77 -7.07
CA THR A 124 1.20 -3.13 -6.29
C THR A 124 1.19 -1.64 -6.59
N ASN A 125 0.02 -1.05 -6.48
CA ASN A 125 -0.17 0.41 -6.66
C ASN A 125 0.31 0.92 -8.04
N TYR A 126 0.16 0.09 -9.08
CA TYR A 126 0.62 0.38 -10.43
C TYR A 126 -0.41 1.21 -11.20
N MET A 127 0.03 2.30 -11.82
CA MET A 127 -0.84 3.17 -12.61
C MET A 127 -0.90 2.70 -14.06
N MET A 128 -2.11 2.51 -14.58
CA MET A 128 -2.39 2.12 -15.97
C MET A 128 -3.39 3.09 -16.60
N GLY A 129 -3.23 3.32 -17.90
CA GLY A 129 -4.23 4.04 -18.71
C GLY A 129 -5.10 3.10 -19.49
N TYR A 130 -6.41 3.37 -19.53
CA TYR A 130 -7.32 2.75 -20.48
C TYR A 130 -7.31 3.51 -21.79
N SER A 131 -7.04 2.80 -22.88
CA SER A 131 -7.11 3.37 -24.23
C SER A 131 -7.33 2.28 -25.27
N SER A 132 -8.42 2.36 -25.99
CA SER A 132 -8.74 1.48 -27.12
C SER A 132 -7.82 1.70 -28.33
N THR A 133 -7.04 2.79 -28.37
CA THR A 133 -6.21 3.17 -29.52
C THR A 133 -4.72 3.09 -29.27
N SER A 134 -4.26 3.13 -28.02
CA SER A 134 -2.83 3.25 -27.72
C SER A 134 -2.04 1.97 -27.95
N LYS A 135 -2.65 0.80 -27.95
CA LYS A 135 -2.02 -0.52 -28.11
C LYS A 135 -0.80 -0.75 -27.22
N ILE A 136 -0.74 -0.07 -26.07
CA ILE A 136 0.31 -0.28 -25.08
C ILE A 136 0.19 -1.68 -24.47
N TYR A 137 -1.05 -2.17 -24.35
CA TYR A 137 -1.39 -3.51 -23.89
C TYR A 137 -2.15 -4.27 -24.97
N ASP A 138 -2.22 -5.59 -24.85
CA ASP A 138 -3.07 -6.45 -25.67
C ASP A 138 -4.53 -5.98 -25.59
N GLU A 139 -5.24 -6.01 -26.72
CA GLU A 139 -6.67 -5.64 -26.80
C GLU A 139 -7.53 -6.43 -25.82
N ASN A 140 -7.21 -7.71 -25.60
CA ASN A 140 -7.92 -8.57 -24.65
C ASN A 140 -7.80 -8.07 -23.19
N VAL A 141 -6.73 -7.37 -22.84
CA VAL A 141 -6.58 -6.77 -21.51
C VAL A 141 -7.61 -5.66 -21.33
N PHE A 142 -7.77 -4.78 -22.30
CA PHE A 142 -8.76 -3.70 -22.25
C PHE A 142 -10.19 -4.23 -22.28
N ASP A 143 -10.47 -5.22 -23.13
CA ASP A 143 -11.80 -5.85 -23.19
C ASP A 143 -12.18 -6.48 -21.84
N ALA A 144 -11.23 -7.16 -21.19
CA ALA A 144 -11.46 -7.77 -19.88
C ALA A 144 -11.63 -6.75 -18.75
N LEU A 145 -10.93 -5.60 -18.83
CA LEU A 145 -11.00 -4.54 -17.83
C LEU A 145 -12.19 -3.59 -18.02
N THR A 146 -12.80 -3.57 -19.22
CA THR A 146 -13.98 -2.74 -19.46
C THR A 146 -15.15 -3.18 -18.58
N GLY A 147 -15.68 -2.25 -17.81
CA GLY A 147 -16.76 -2.53 -16.84
C GLY A 147 -16.29 -3.24 -15.56
N ALA A 148 -14.99 -3.51 -15.42
CA ALA A 148 -14.46 -4.11 -14.21
C ALA A 148 -14.69 -3.18 -13.01
N ALA A 149 -15.16 -3.76 -11.92
CA ALA A 149 -15.42 -3.03 -10.69
C ALA A 149 -14.17 -3.04 -9.78
N ILE A 150 -14.03 -1.98 -9.01
CA ILE A 150 -12.96 -1.83 -8.01
C ILE A 150 -13.01 -2.98 -7.00
N GLY A 151 -11.84 -3.51 -6.63
CA GLY A 151 -11.68 -4.60 -5.65
C GLY A 151 -12.04 -5.99 -6.16
N VAL A 152 -12.44 -6.14 -7.43
CA VAL A 152 -12.77 -7.44 -8.03
C VAL A 152 -11.61 -7.90 -8.92
N PRO A 153 -10.96 -9.03 -8.59
CA PRO A 153 -9.88 -9.57 -9.43
C PRO A 153 -10.40 -9.94 -10.83
N VAL A 154 -9.66 -9.52 -11.86
CA VAL A 154 -9.89 -9.86 -13.26
C VAL A 154 -8.77 -10.79 -13.69
N HIS A 155 -9.12 -12.00 -14.12
CA HIS A 155 -8.18 -13.02 -14.58
C HIS A 155 -8.16 -13.03 -16.11
N ILE A 156 -6.98 -12.86 -16.72
CA ILE A 156 -6.81 -12.71 -18.17
C ILE A 156 -5.73 -13.69 -18.63
N GLU A 157 -6.08 -14.59 -19.54
CA GLU A 157 -5.16 -15.61 -20.03
C GLU A 157 -4.68 -15.29 -21.47
N ASN A 158 -3.49 -15.75 -21.79
CA ASN A 158 -2.89 -15.71 -23.13
C ASN A 158 -2.79 -14.28 -23.71
N VAL A 159 -2.31 -13.34 -22.89
CA VAL A 159 -2.13 -11.94 -23.29
C VAL A 159 -0.65 -11.54 -23.31
N SER A 160 -0.35 -10.48 -24.05
CA SER A 160 0.93 -9.78 -23.97
C SER A 160 0.80 -8.62 -22.99
N PHE A 161 1.62 -8.63 -21.94
CA PHE A 161 1.59 -7.62 -20.88
C PHE A 161 3.00 -7.38 -20.34
N ASN A 162 3.41 -6.12 -20.27
CA ASN A 162 4.73 -5.71 -19.76
C ASN A 162 5.93 -6.48 -20.31
N GLY A 163 5.88 -6.86 -21.60
CA GLY A 163 6.96 -7.59 -22.27
C GLY A 163 6.91 -9.09 -22.11
N TYR A 164 5.92 -9.63 -21.43
CA TYR A 164 5.65 -11.07 -21.34
C TYR A 164 4.58 -11.45 -22.35
N ASP A 165 4.89 -12.41 -23.24
CA ASP A 165 3.94 -12.93 -24.24
C ASP A 165 3.31 -14.24 -23.75
N ASN A 166 2.05 -14.47 -24.15
CA ASN A 166 1.27 -15.63 -23.71
C ASN A 166 1.22 -15.81 -22.20
N ALA A 167 1.18 -14.69 -21.48
CA ALA A 167 1.10 -14.66 -20.03
C ALA A 167 -0.34 -14.77 -19.54
N THR A 168 -0.48 -15.17 -18.29
CA THR A 168 -1.71 -15.01 -17.50
C THR A 168 -1.51 -13.83 -16.57
N VAL A 169 -2.47 -12.92 -16.52
CA VAL A 169 -2.40 -11.73 -15.69
C VAL A 169 -3.62 -11.67 -14.80
N ASP A 170 -3.40 -11.57 -13.49
CA ASP A 170 -4.43 -11.27 -12.52
C ASP A 170 -4.33 -9.79 -12.14
N ILE A 171 -5.38 -9.01 -12.38
CA ILE A 171 -5.42 -7.57 -12.11
C ILE A 171 -6.53 -7.27 -11.13
N THR A 172 -6.21 -6.54 -10.05
CA THR A 172 -7.21 -6.01 -9.12
C THR A 172 -7.13 -4.50 -9.12
N ILE A 173 -8.19 -3.84 -9.60
CA ILE A 173 -8.26 -2.38 -9.64
C ILE A 173 -8.56 -1.86 -8.23
N SER A 174 -7.77 -0.93 -7.73
CA SER A 174 -7.98 -0.26 -6.44
C SER A 174 -8.64 1.12 -6.60
N ASN A 175 -8.35 1.83 -7.69
CA ASN A 175 -8.94 3.15 -7.94
C ASN A 175 -9.04 3.42 -9.44
N ILE A 176 -10.02 4.25 -9.85
CA ILE A 176 -10.22 4.67 -11.25
C ILE A 176 -10.42 6.18 -11.27
N PHE A 177 -9.69 6.85 -12.16
CA PHE A 177 -9.71 8.31 -12.30
C PHE A 177 -10.20 8.70 -13.69
N LYS A 178 -11.00 9.75 -13.74
CA LYS A 178 -11.32 10.44 -15.01
C LYS A 178 -10.14 11.32 -15.45
N MET A 179 -9.02 10.67 -15.73
CA MET A 179 -7.77 11.28 -16.14
C MET A 179 -7.04 10.34 -17.10
N PRO A 180 -6.59 10.80 -18.28
CA PRO A 180 -5.84 9.94 -19.20
C PRO A 180 -4.46 9.59 -18.63
N TYR A 181 -3.98 8.40 -18.97
CA TYR A 181 -2.61 7.98 -18.69
C TYR A 181 -2.01 7.33 -19.96
N PRO A 182 -0.93 7.84 -20.55
CA PRO A 182 -0.23 9.09 -20.16
C PRO A 182 -1.12 10.33 -20.24
N VAL A 183 -0.83 11.31 -19.36
CA VAL A 183 -1.54 12.59 -19.35
C VAL A 183 -1.30 13.34 -20.67
N THR A 184 -2.33 14.01 -21.18
CA THR A 184 -2.28 14.77 -22.44
C THR A 184 -2.27 16.28 -22.21
N ASP A 185 -1.76 17.05 -23.18
CA ASP A 185 -1.78 18.52 -23.13
C ASP A 185 -3.22 19.04 -23.01
N ASP A 186 -4.17 18.41 -23.70
CA ASP A 186 -5.59 18.79 -23.59
C ASP A 186 -6.12 18.63 -22.17
N TYR A 187 -5.76 17.55 -21.49
CA TYR A 187 -6.17 17.33 -20.10
C TYR A 187 -5.55 18.38 -19.16
N VAL A 188 -4.25 18.62 -19.30
CA VAL A 188 -3.52 19.62 -18.50
C VAL A 188 -4.13 21.00 -18.68
N SER A 189 -4.37 21.43 -19.94
CA SER A 189 -4.90 22.76 -20.24
C SER A 189 -6.33 22.98 -19.76
N GLN A 190 -7.13 21.92 -19.62
CA GLN A 190 -8.50 22.00 -19.15
C GLN A 190 -8.62 21.96 -17.62
N ASN A 191 -7.65 21.34 -16.94
CA ASN A 191 -7.74 21.05 -15.50
C ASN A 191 -6.70 21.77 -14.63
N THR A 192 -5.78 22.50 -15.26
CA THR A 192 -4.72 23.27 -14.57
C THR A 192 -4.55 24.65 -15.18
N GLU A 193 -3.64 25.45 -14.63
CA GLU A 193 -3.23 26.74 -15.19
C GLU A 193 -2.20 26.64 -16.32
N TYR A 194 -1.72 25.42 -16.61
CA TYR A 194 -0.71 25.16 -17.63
C TYR A 194 -1.36 24.79 -18.97
N ASP A 195 -0.73 25.16 -20.07
CA ASP A 195 -1.24 24.91 -21.43
C ASP A 195 -0.72 23.59 -22.05
N SER A 196 0.23 22.93 -21.39
CA SER A 196 0.79 21.65 -21.84
C SER A 196 1.47 20.87 -20.72
N VAL A 197 1.63 19.56 -20.92
CA VAL A 197 2.38 18.66 -20.04
C VAL A 197 3.81 19.18 -19.85
N PHE A 198 4.45 19.61 -20.95
CA PHE A 198 5.81 20.15 -20.91
C PHE A 198 5.91 21.38 -19.98
N ASN A 199 4.99 22.34 -20.10
CA ASN A 199 5.02 23.55 -19.28
C ASN A 199 4.71 23.26 -17.81
N MET A 200 3.81 22.31 -17.55
CA MET A 200 3.55 21.84 -16.19
C MET A 200 4.79 21.18 -15.58
N ARG A 201 5.46 20.26 -16.26
CA ARG A 201 6.72 19.64 -15.81
C ARG A 201 7.79 20.68 -15.49
N GLN A 202 8.01 21.65 -16.37
CA GLN A 202 8.98 22.72 -16.17
C GLN A 202 8.63 23.59 -14.94
N ALA A 203 7.37 23.87 -14.73
CA ALA A 203 6.91 24.63 -13.56
C ALA A 203 7.13 23.86 -12.24
N LEU A 204 6.86 22.55 -12.23
CA LEU A 204 7.09 21.70 -11.07
C LEU A 204 8.57 21.59 -10.70
N MET A 205 9.45 21.40 -11.70
CA MET A 205 10.90 21.38 -11.47
C MET A 205 11.46 22.73 -10.99
N ASN A 206 10.83 23.84 -11.36
CA ASN A 206 11.26 25.19 -10.98
C ASN A 206 10.44 25.78 -9.83
N ASP A 207 9.64 24.97 -9.11
CA ASP A 207 8.75 25.46 -8.05
C ASP A 207 9.53 26.08 -6.89
N SER A 208 9.55 27.41 -6.86
CA SER A 208 10.19 28.20 -5.80
C SER A 208 9.43 28.16 -4.46
N ASN A 209 8.15 27.74 -4.45
CA ASN A 209 7.32 27.69 -3.25
C ASN A 209 7.50 26.38 -2.49
N GLY A 210 8.18 25.40 -3.07
CA GLY A 210 8.47 24.11 -2.45
C GLY A 210 7.30 23.13 -2.38
N LYS A 211 6.13 23.48 -2.95
CA LYS A 211 4.96 22.59 -2.96
C LYS A 211 5.22 21.30 -3.76
N ALA A 212 5.86 21.41 -4.91
CA ALA A 212 6.23 20.26 -5.72
C ALA A 212 7.25 19.36 -4.99
N LYS A 213 8.19 19.94 -4.24
CA LYS A 213 9.12 19.20 -3.39
C LYS A 213 8.41 18.46 -2.24
N GLU A 214 7.40 19.07 -1.65
CA GLU A 214 6.59 18.43 -0.61
C GLU A 214 5.80 17.24 -1.17
N ILE A 215 5.24 17.36 -2.38
CA ILE A 215 4.59 16.25 -3.07
C ILE A 215 5.59 15.13 -3.35
N ALA A 216 6.75 15.45 -3.92
CA ALA A 216 7.82 14.48 -4.20
C ALA A 216 8.26 13.74 -2.92
N ARG A 217 8.46 14.47 -1.84
CA ARG A 217 8.82 13.90 -0.53
C ARG A 217 7.73 12.95 -0.01
N THR A 218 6.49 13.37 -0.06
CA THR A 218 5.35 12.54 0.37
C THR A 218 5.24 11.29 -0.48
N HIS A 219 5.40 11.41 -1.79
CA HIS A 219 5.42 10.27 -2.72
C HIS A 219 6.53 9.28 -2.36
N THR A 220 7.76 9.75 -2.17
CA THR A 220 8.92 8.93 -1.80
C THR A 220 8.67 8.21 -0.47
N ILE A 221 8.21 8.91 0.56
CA ILE A 221 7.91 8.31 1.88
C ILE A 221 6.84 7.22 1.75
N ASN A 222 5.75 7.46 1.02
CA ASN A 222 4.69 6.48 0.80
C ASN A 222 5.20 5.26 0.06
N SER A 223 5.95 5.44 -1.03
CA SER A 223 6.54 4.35 -1.81
C SER A 223 7.48 3.46 -0.96
N LEU A 224 8.28 4.08 -0.10
CA LEU A 224 9.17 3.37 0.81
C LEU A 224 8.37 2.58 1.87
N ILE A 225 7.33 3.17 2.44
CA ILE A 225 6.45 2.48 3.38
C ILE A 225 5.76 1.29 2.70
N ASP A 226 5.24 1.44 1.48
CA ASP A 226 4.62 0.35 0.73
C ASP A 226 5.62 -0.78 0.44
N THR A 227 6.84 -0.44 0.08
CA THR A 227 7.94 -1.40 -0.11
C THR A 227 8.24 -2.17 1.19
N MET A 228 8.30 -1.49 2.32
CA MET A 228 8.50 -2.11 3.63
C MET A 228 7.30 -2.97 4.05
N MET A 229 6.10 -2.51 3.77
CA MET A 229 4.87 -3.26 4.05
C MET A 229 4.78 -4.54 3.21
N SER A 230 5.24 -4.54 1.96
CA SER A 230 5.27 -5.74 1.11
C SER A 230 6.15 -6.86 1.68
N GLN A 231 7.16 -6.54 2.48
CA GLN A 231 8.04 -7.48 3.18
C GLN A 231 7.50 -7.87 4.57
N THR A 232 6.38 -7.30 4.98
CA THR A 232 5.79 -7.45 6.32
C THR A 232 4.62 -8.43 6.26
N THR A 233 4.51 -9.32 7.25
CA THR A 233 3.37 -10.24 7.35
C THR A 233 2.29 -9.62 8.23
N PHE A 234 1.08 -9.53 7.70
CA PHE A 234 -0.09 -9.04 8.42
C PHE A 234 -1.06 -10.18 8.76
N ILE A 235 -1.58 -10.16 9.98
CA ILE A 235 -2.69 -11.01 10.40
C ILE A 235 -3.99 -10.26 10.08
N LYS A 236 -5.08 -11.01 9.88
CA LYS A 236 -6.39 -10.42 9.58
C LYS A 236 -6.78 -9.38 10.62
N LEU A 237 -6.98 -8.14 10.16
CA LEU A 237 -7.38 -7.02 10.99
C LEU A 237 -8.84 -7.14 11.46
N PRO A 238 -9.20 -6.50 12.59
CA PRO A 238 -10.59 -6.40 13.05
C PRO A 238 -11.46 -5.65 12.03
N GLU A 239 -12.53 -6.28 11.59
CA GLU A 239 -13.47 -5.73 10.61
C GLU A 239 -14.04 -4.37 11.04
N SER A 240 -14.32 -4.21 12.34
CA SER A 240 -14.84 -2.95 12.90
C SER A 240 -13.90 -1.78 12.68
N LEU A 241 -12.59 -2.00 12.75
CA LEU A 241 -11.59 -0.95 12.52
C LEU A 241 -11.44 -0.64 11.02
N ILE A 242 -11.54 -1.65 10.14
CA ILE A 242 -11.55 -1.41 8.69
C ILE A 242 -12.75 -0.56 8.30
N MET A 243 -13.94 -0.88 8.84
CA MET A 243 -15.13 -0.08 8.59
C MET A 243 -15.02 1.34 9.16
N LYS A 244 -14.35 1.49 10.30
CA LYS A 244 -14.11 2.80 10.90
C LYS A 244 -13.14 3.66 10.09
N GLU A 245 -12.08 3.03 9.56
CA GLU A 245 -11.15 3.68 8.62
C GLU A 245 -11.87 4.07 7.33
N LEU A 246 -12.72 3.19 6.78
CA LEU A 246 -13.54 3.48 5.61
C LEU A 246 -14.45 4.70 5.82
N GLU A 247 -15.20 4.74 6.93
CA GLU A 247 -16.01 5.90 7.29
C GLU A 247 -15.18 7.18 7.39
N THR A 248 -13.96 7.08 7.91
CA THR A 248 -13.04 8.21 8.08
C THR A 248 -12.55 8.74 6.74
N LEU A 249 -12.10 7.85 5.86
CA LEU A 249 -11.60 8.23 4.54
C LEU A 249 -12.71 8.75 3.64
N GLN A 250 -13.92 8.16 3.70
CA GLN A 250 -15.08 8.59 2.92
C GLN A 250 -15.62 9.97 3.26
N LYS A 251 -15.21 10.57 4.38
CA LYS A 251 -15.49 11.98 4.66
C LYS A 251 -14.78 12.91 3.67
N ASN A 252 -13.60 12.52 3.23
CA ASN A 252 -12.78 13.31 2.29
C ASN A 252 -13.01 12.87 0.84
N ASP A 253 -13.10 11.56 0.61
CA ASP A 253 -13.39 10.95 -0.68
C ASP A 253 -14.50 9.91 -0.55
N PRO A 254 -15.74 10.24 -0.92
CA PRO A 254 -16.87 9.32 -0.82
C PRO A 254 -16.72 8.02 -1.63
N ASN A 255 -15.79 7.97 -2.58
CA ASN A 255 -15.55 6.80 -3.41
C ASN A 255 -14.47 5.86 -2.82
N THR A 256 -13.85 6.23 -1.69
CA THR A 256 -12.89 5.34 -1.00
C THR A 256 -13.47 3.94 -0.82
N THR A 257 -12.72 2.95 -1.24
CA THR A 257 -13.10 1.54 -1.21
C THR A 257 -12.74 0.87 0.11
N TYR A 258 -13.31 -0.31 0.34
CA TYR A 258 -12.96 -1.15 1.49
C TYR A 258 -11.47 -1.55 1.47
N ASP A 259 -10.91 -1.87 0.30
CA ASP A 259 -9.52 -2.30 0.20
C ASP A 259 -8.54 -1.14 0.44
N GLU A 260 -8.86 0.07 -0.01
CA GLU A 260 -8.08 1.28 0.34
C GLU A 260 -8.11 1.56 1.85
N ALA A 261 -9.27 1.44 2.47
CA ALA A 261 -9.38 1.58 3.92
C ALA A 261 -8.60 0.51 4.68
N LYS A 262 -8.64 -0.73 4.20
CA LYS A 262 -7.87 -1.84 4.74
C LYS A 262 -6.36 -1.61 4.57
N HIS A 263 -5.91 -1.15 3.40
CA HIS A 263 -4.51 -0.80 3.16
C HIS A 263 -4.05 0.34 4.07
N SER A 264 -4.84 1.42 4.19
CA SER A 264 -4.58 2.52 5.12
C SER A 264 -4.43 2.03 6.57
N LEU A 265 -5.32 1.13 6.99
CA LEU A 265 -5.24 0.56 8.33
C LEU A 265 -4.00 -0.33 8.51
N TYR A 266 -3.60 -1.13 7.52
CA TYR A 266 -2.34 -1.87 7.53
C TYR A 266 -1.14 -0.93 7.70
N LYS A 267 -1.13 0.21 7.00
CA LYS A 267 -0.08 1.22 7.14
C LYS A 267 0.02 1.75 8.57
N ILE A 268 -1.11 2.07 9.20
CA ILE A 268 -1.14 2.52 10.61
C ILE A 268 -0.57 1.45 11.54
N PHE A 269 -0.94 0.19 11.35
CA PHE A 269 -0.47 -0.93 12.16
C PHE A 269 1.02 -1.21 11.96
N PHE A 270 1.51 -1.07 10.72
CA PHE A 270 2.92 -1.13 10.38
C PHE A 270 3.70 -0.04 11.14
N ILE A 271 3.28 1.22 11.00
CA ILE A 271 3.89 2.37 11.68
C ILE A 271 3.94 2.14 13.19
N ALA A 272 2.81 1.76 13.80
CA ALA A 272 2.73 1.48 15.23
C ALA A 272 3.69 0.36 15.67
N SER A 273 3.86 -0.67 14.81
CA SER A 273 4.76 -1.79 15.08
C SER A 273 6.23 -1.38 14.97
N VAL A 274 6.59 -0.56 13.98
CA VAL A 274 7.95 -0.02 13.86
C VAL A 274 8.26 0.92 15.02
N ILE A 275 7.35 1.84 15.34
CA ILE A 275 7.52 2.76 16.49
C ILE A 275 7.84 1.98 17.75
N LYS A 276 7.10 0.91 18.04
CA LYS A 276 7.27 0.11 19.25
C LYS A 276 8.51 -0.78 19.22
N ASN A 277 8.78 -1.48 18.10
CA ASN A 277 9.87 -2.46 18.04
C ASN A 277 11.25 -1.80 17.87
N TYR A 278 11.29 -0.58 17.37
CA TYR A 278 12.52 0.16 17.14
C TYR A 278 12.68 1.41 18.01
N ASP A 279 11.78 1.61 19.00
CA ASP A 279 11.81 2.75 19.94
C ASP A 279 11.87 4.11 19.23
N VAL A 280 11.14 4.25 18.09
CA VAL A 280 11.13 5.49 17.29
C VAL A 280 10.55 6.66 18.08
N ALA A 281 9.49 6.42 18.84
CA ALA A 281 8.82 7.44 19.62
C ALA A 281 8.08 6.84 20.84
N THR A 282 7.99 7.61 21.91
CA THR A 282 7.13 7.29 23.04
C THR A 282 5.72 7.85 22.85
N LYS A 283 4.75 7.35 23.62
CA LYS A 283 3.40 7.92 23.65
C LYS A 283 3.43 9.43 23.96
N THR A 284 4.33 9.85 24.84
CA THR A 284 4.51 11.28 25.18
C THR A 284 5.01 12.10 23.99
N ASP A 285 5.88 11.55 23.17
CA ASP A 285 6.37 12.23 21.97
C ASP A 285 5.27 12.37 20.93
N MET A 286 4.43 11.34 20.76
CA MET A 286 3.25 11.38 19.89
C MET A 286 2.27 12.47 20.34
N GLU A 287 1.96 12.56 21.62
CA GLU A 287 1.11 13.62 22.18
C GLU A 287 1.70 15.02 21.97
N LYS A 288 3.01 15.17 22.20
CA LYS A 288 3.70 16.47 21.98
C LYS A 288 3.72 16.88 20.52
N ARG A 289 3.91 15.94 19.58
CA ARG A 289 3.90 16.24 18.14
C ARG A 289 2.50 16.63 17.68
N TYR A 290 1.49 15.86 18.11
CA TYR A 290 0.09 16.18 17.83
C TYR A 290 -0.33 17.57 18.36
N ALA A 291 0.09 17.92 19.57
CA ALA A 291 -0.21 19.23 20.19
C ALA A 291 0.43 20.44 19.48
N LYS A 292 1.38 20.21 18.55
CA LYS A 292 1.99 21.27 17.74
C LYS A 292 1.28 21.52 16.41
N LEU A 293 0.30 20.69 16.05
CA LEU A 293 -0.47 20.90 14.82
C LEU A 293 -1.28 22.19 14.90
N ASP A 294 -1.54 22.76 13.73
CA ASP A 294 -2.44 23.90 13.65
C ASP A 294 -3.85 23.49 14.14
N PRO A 295 -4.54 24.31 14.92
CA PRO A 295 -5.91 24.03 15.35
C PRO A 295 -6.86 23.66 14.20
N SER A 296 -6.70 24.25 13.02
CA SER A 296 -7.51 23.92 11.83
C SER A 296 -7.34 22.47 11.36
N GLU A 297 -6.20 21.83 11.66
CA GLU A 297 -5.93 20.44 11.32
C GLU A 297 -6.52 19.44 12.32
N THR A 298 -6.96 19.89 13.46
CA THR A 298 -7.40 19.06 14.57
C THR A 298 -8.85 19.33 15.00
N GLU A 299 -9.44 20.43 14.54
CA GLU A 299 -10.81 20.81 14.87
C GLU A 299 -11.82 19.82 14.26
N GLY A 300 -12.73 19.35 15.09
CA GLY A 300 -13.83 18.45 14.65
C GLY A 300 -13.44 16.99 14.44
N LEU A 301 -12.18 16.62 14.68
CA LEU A 301 -11.76 15.22 14.59
C LEU A 301 -12.39 14.36 15.69
N SER A 302 -12.86 13.18 15.31
CA SER A 302 -13.27 12.15 16.25
C SER A 302 -12.07 11.57 17.01
N GLU A 303 -12.31 10.85 18.09
CA GLU A 303 -11.25 10.21 18.87
C GLU A 303 -10.43 9.22 18.01
N TYR A 304 -11.07 8.45 17.13
CA TYR A 304 -10.39 7.57 16.18
C TYR A 304 -9.47 8.35 15.22
N GLU A 305 -9.95 9.46 14.64
CA GLU A 305 -9.16 10.30 13.73
C GLU A 305 -7.97 10.94 14.43
N ILE A 306 -8.11 11.31 15.70
CA ILE A 306 -7.02 11.82 16.53
C ILE A 306 -5.95 10.74 16.74
N GLU A 307 -6.36 9.52 17.13
CA GLU A 307 -5.43 8.40 17.30
C GLU A 307 -4.72 8.05 15.99
N ARG A 308 -5.47 7.94 14.90
CA ARG A 308 -4.96 7.72 13.55
C ARG A 308 -3.90 8.76 13.17
N LYS A 309 -4.22 10.04 13.30
CA LYS A 309 -3.33 11.15 12.96
C LYS A 309 -2.02 11.11 13.76
N LYS A 310 -2.07 10.75 15.04
CA LYS A 310 -0.88 10.61 15.87
C LYS A 310 0.12 9.60 15.32
N TYR A 311 -0.31 8.49 14.74
CA TYR A 311 0.59 7.52 14.09
C TYR A 311 1.14 8.04 12.77
N LEU A 312 0.29 8.60 11.91
CA LEU A 312 0.68 9.09 10.59
C LEU A 312 1.71 10.25 10.66
N LEU A 313 1.72 11.02 11.75
CA LEU A 313 2.76 12.03 11.99
C LEU A 313 4.19 11.47 12.09
N PHE A 314 4.36 10.15 12.20
CA PHE A 314 5.67 9.49 12.34
C PHE A 314 6.08 8.67 11.11
N GLU A 315 5.42 8.81 9.98
CA GLU A 315 5.74 8.11 8.75
C GLU A 315 7.20 8.28 8.35
N GLU A 316 7.69 9.51 8.33
CA GLU A 316 9.06 9.85 8.00
C GLU A 316 10.08 9.33 9.03
N ASP A 317 9.77 9.47 10.33
CA ASP A 317 10.65 8.96 11.38
C ASP A 317 10.79 7.43 11.28
N VAL A 318 9.71 6.73 10.91
CA VAL A 318 9.69 5.28 10.67
C VAL A 318 10.60 4.90 9.50
N VAL A 319 10.44 5.58 8.36
CA VAL A 319 11.27 5.36 7.17
C VAL A 319 12.75 5.62 7.49
N THR A 320 13.05 6.76 8.11
CA THR A 320 14.42 7.14 8.51
C THR A 320 15.04 6.14 9.49
N CYS A 321 14.25 5.64 10.44
CA CYS A 321 14.73 4.66 11.41
C CYS A 321 15.10 3.33 10.75
N ILE A 322 14.25 2.81 9.87
CA ILE A 322 14.50 1.56 9.14
C ILE A 322 15.72 1.73 8.23
N TYR A 323 15.80 2.82 7.49
CA TYR A 323 16.92 3.14 6.63
C TYR A 323 18.27 3.10 7.35
N LYS A 324 18.39 3.82 8.46
CA LYS A 324 19.62 3.82 9.27
C LYS A 324 20.02 2.42 9.71
N LYS A 325 19.05 1.55 10.03
CA LYS A 325 19.32 0.18 10.43
C LYS A 325 19.78 -0.70 9.27
N VAL A 326 19.20 -0.52 8.08
CA VAL A 326 19.63 -1.23 6.85
C VAL A 326 21.06 -0.84 6.49
N GLN A 327 21.41 0.45 6.53
CA GLN A 327 22.77 0.91 6.26
C GLN A 327 23.80 0.33 7.23
N ILE A 328 23.53 0.37 8.54
CA ILE A 328 24.42 -0.21 9.55
C ILE A 328 24.63 -1.71 9.30
N SER A 329 23.59 -2.43 8.90
CA SER A 329 23.69 -3.87 8.58
C SER A 329 24.55 -4.12 7.35
N ASN A 330 24.45 -3.29 6.32
CA ASN A 330 25.23 -3.41 5.09
C ASN A 330 26.72 -3.04 5.31
N GLU A 331 27.00 -2.03 6.11
CA GLU A 331 28.38 -1.67 6.49
C GLU A 331 29.04 -2.78 7.30
N ALA A 332 28.32 -3.38 8.26
CA ALA A 332 28.84 -4.50 9.05
C ALA A 332 29.09 -5.77 8.20
N ALA A 333 28.31 -5.99 7.14
CA ALA A 333 28.52 -7.11 6.22
C ALA A 333 29.71 -6.91 5.28
N THR A 334 30.13 -5.67 5.02
CA THR A 334 31.31 -5.35 4.20
C THR A 334 32.62 -5.37 4.98
N GLU A 335 32.58 -5.36 6.30
CA GLU A 335 33.76 -5.49 7.19
C GLU A 335 34.04 -6.97 7.56
N GLU A 336 33.95 -7.92 6.64
CA GLU A 336 34.54 -9.25 6.86
C GLU A 336 36.08 -9.10 6.95
N PRO A 337 36.74 -9.70 7.98
CA PRO A 337 38.15 -9.48 8.20
C PRO A 337 38.97 -10.08 7.06
N ALA A 338 39.54 -9.22 6.25
CA ALA A 338 40.65 -9.57 5.39
C ALA A 338 41.82 -10.02 6.27
N ASN A 339 42.33 -11.22 5.98
CA ASN A 339 43.59 -11.80 6.41
C ASN A 339 43.65 -12.52 7.76
N THR A 340 43.40 -13.84 7.66
CA THR A 340 44.30 -14.78 8.37
C THR A 340 45.51 -15.00 7.43
N PRO A 341 46.76 -14.71 7.86
CA PRO A 341 47.93 -15.07 7.08
C PRO A 341 48.03 -16.59 7.00
N LEU A 342 48.14 -17.12 5.78
CA LEU A 342 48.55 -18.50 5.54
C LEU A 342 49.93 -18.67 6.20
N GLU A 343 50.01 -19.45 7.24
CA GLU A 343 51.31 -19.99 7.73
C GLU A 343 51.92 -20.78 6.57
N GLU A 344 53.00 -20.24 6.03
CA GLU A 344 53.95 -20.98 5.17
C GLU A 344 54.52 -22.10 6.03
N THR A 345 54.09 -23.33 5.82
CA THR A 345 54.81 -24.52 6.28
C THR A 345 56.04 -24.67 5.40
N ASP A 346 57.19 -24.28 5.95
CA ASP A 346 58.52 -24.50 5.47
C ASP A 346 58.77 -26.03 5.49
N ASN A 347 58.68 -26.67 4.33
CA ASN A 347 59.11 -28.08 4.13
C ASN A 347 60.56 -28.03 3.65
N THR A 348 61.49 -27.98 4.58
CA THR A 348 62.88 -28.35 4.33
C THR A 348 62.97 -29.86 4.15
N ASP A 349 63.03 -30.27 2.89
CA ASP A 349 63.48 -31.60 2.48
C ASP A 349 64.98 -31.71 2.74
N SER A 350 65.36 -32.56 3.64
CA SER A 350 66.73 -33.04 3.80
C SER A 350 66.85 -34.37 3.05
N GLU A 351 67.49 -34.29 1.87
CA GLU A 351 68.09 -35.49 1.27
C GLU A 351 69.22 -35.99 2.14
N GLN A 352 69.22 -37.30 2.41
CA GLN A 352 70.44 -38.10 2.54
C GLN A 352 70.16 -39.60 2.33
N GLU A 353 70.94 -40.13 1.34
CA GLU A 353 71.32 -41.57 1.00
C GLU A 353 70.27 -42.46 0.37
#